data_6b4ab77f593474d4c8ecd7f5dd5b8125
#
_entry.id   6b4ab77f593474d4c8ecd7f5dd5b8125
#
_cell.length_a   1.000
_cell.length_b   1.000
_cell.length_c   1.000
_cell.angle_alpha   90.00
_cell.angle_beta   90.00
_cell.angle_gamma   90.00
#
_symmetry.space_group_name_H-M   'P 1'
#
loop_
_entity.id
_entity.type
_entity.pdbx_description
1 polymer ?
#
loop_
_entity_poly.entity_id
_entity_poly.type
_entity_poly.pdbx_seq_one_letter_code
_entity_poly.pdbx_strand_id
1 'polypeptide(L)'
;MRKGIWQEFDGYQDVVAEIKVSRKLGGTASAAVIAAEEYIRKLHPARLALGVADIIEETASSKTLRLVSKDNYLPPFLAGQYIALFLEIGGIRTSRPYSISSQPNQVGYYDITIRRVENGLVSNYLLNEVKRGDSLSSSGPAGNFYFNPLIHKKKMVCIAGGSGITPFMSMIREIIECGLDRSVYLFYGSKTTDDVIFGNEIARLAQRFANIHYIPVIEEPAESYAGACGFITRNVLQKVLENIEDKSFFICGPQGLYDFCLPQVQDLGVPRRKIRQEMYGAPPNIHEYPGWPADIKPDDTFSVNVKNRKPIKAKAAESLLSALEKNEILVPSLCRSGECSMCRVKILSGKVYQPAGVPVRKSDRQFGYVHSCMAFPISDLEILL
;
A
#
# COMPACT_ATOMS: atom_id res chain seq x y z
N MET A 1 45.94 18.42 -22.33
CA MET A 1 44.60 18.13 -21.82
C MET A 1 44.74 17.50 -20.43
N ARG A 2 44.11 18.07 -19.40
CA ARG A 2 44.11 17.48 -18.06
C ARG A 2 43.34 16.15 -18.15
N LYS A 3 43.93 15.04 -17.69
CA LYS A 3 43.23 13.77 -17.54
C LYS A 3 42.08 13.95 -16.57
N GLY A 4 40.90 13.46 -16.92
CA GLY A 4 39.77 13.49 -15.99
C GLY A 4 39.99 12.52 -14.82
N ILE A 5 39.48 12.88 -13.63
CA ILE A 5 39.60 12.11 -12.38
C ILE A 5 39.33 10.58 -12.57
N TRP A 6 38.40 10.23 -13.44
CA TRP A 6 38.06 8.82 -13.72
C TRP A 6 39.16 8.02 -14.41
N GLN A 7 40.11 8.68 -15.09
CA GLN A 7 41.21 8.02 -15.82
C GLN A 7 42.35 7.57 -14.88
N GLU A 8 42.27 7.94 -13.61
CA GLU A 8 43.26 7.60 -12.57
C GLU A 8 42.87 6.35 -11.77
N PHE A 9 41.69 5.79 -11.99
CA PHE A 9 41.26 4.57 -11.31
C PHE A 9 41.83 3.34 -12.00
N ASP A 10 42.36 2.39 -11.21
CA ASP A 10 42.76 1.07 -11.68
C ASP A 10 41.59 0.37 -12.37
N GLY A 11 41.80 -0.22 -13.53
CA GLY A 11 40.78 -0.85 -14.34
C GLY A 11 39.97 0.08 -15.26
N TYR A 12 40.19 1.42 -15.26
CA TYR A 12 39.50 2.34 -16.17
C TYR A 12 39.75 1.97 -17.64
N GLN A 13 40.98 1.60 -18.01
CA GLN A 13 41.32 1.22 -19.37
C GLN A 13 40.63 -0.08 -19.80
N ASP A 14 40.45 -1.03 -18.89
CA ASP A 14 39.74 -2.28 -19.13
C ASP A 14 38.27 -2.03 -19.40
N VAL A 15 37.62 -1.19 -18.60
CA VAL A 15 36.22 -0.78 -18.83
C VAL A 15 36.05 -0.04 -20.15
N VAL A 16 36.99 0.84 -20.53
CA VAL A 16 36.98 1.52 -21.83
C VAL A 16 37.17 0.51 -22.99
N ALA A 17 38.02 -0.49 -22.82
CA ALA A 17 38.21 -1.56 -23.79
C ALA A 17 36.93 -2.41 -23.96
N GLU A 18 36.30 -2.82 -22.87
CA GLU A 18 35.03 -3.53 -22.86
C GLU A 18 33.90 -2.71 -23.54
N ILE A 19 33.78 -1.42 -23.24
CA ILE A 19 32.82 -0.54 -23.90
C ILE A 19 33.07 -0.47 -25.42
N LYS A 20 34.34 -0.39 -25.84
CA LYS A 20 34.69 -0.40 -27.29
C LYS A 20 34.31 -1.69 -27.96
N VAL A 21 34.59 -2.83 -27.32
CA VAL A 21 34.22 -4.17 -27.83
C VAL A 21 32.71 -4.31 -27.88
N SER A 22 32.01 -3.94 -26.82
CA SER A 22 30.55 -3.96 -26.75
C SER A 22 29.90 -3.06 -27.82
N ARG A 23 30.44 -1.87 -28.07
CA ARG A 23 29.96 -0.98 -29.15
C ARG A 23 30.22 -1.55 -30.55
N LYS A 24 31.34 -2.26 -30.74
CA LYS A 24 31.69 -2.86 -32.01
C LYS A 24 30.87 -4.12 -32.32
N LEU A 25 30.51 -4.89 -31.28
CA LEU A 25 29.70 -6.10 -31.39
C LEU A 25 28.19 -5.83 -31.16
N GLY A 26 27.85 -4.66 -30.69
CA GLY A 26 26.54 -4.30 -30.14
C GLY A 26 25.43 -4.02 -31.16
N GLY A 27 25.63 -4.27 -32.46
CA GLY A 27 24.58 -4.06 -33.46
C GLY A 27 23.37 -4.99 -33.29
N THR A 28 23.54 -6.13 -32.64
CA THR A 28 22.47 -7.10 -32.33
C THR A 28 21.92 -6.93 -30.92
N ALA A 29 22.65 -6.31 -29.98
CA ALA A 29 22.19 -6.07 -28.62
C ALA A 29 21.08 -4.97 -28.52
N SER A 30 21.06 -4.04 -29.47
CA SER A 30 20.05 -2.96 -29.46
C SER A 30 18.62 -3.48 -29.66
N ALA A 31 18.39 -4.46 -30.55
CA ALA A 31 17.06 -5.04 -30.77
C ALA A 31 16.58 -5.86 -29.56
N ALA A 32 17.47 -6.64 -28.94
CA ALA A 32 17.15 -7.42 -27.75
C ALA A 32 16.88 -6.50 -26.52
N VAL A 33 17.65 -5.40 -26.37
CA VAL A 33 17.43 -4.40 -25.31
C VAL A 33 16.11 -3.68 -25.52
N ILE A 34 15.79 -3.26 -26.74
CA ILE A 34 14.51 -2.61 -27.06
C ILE A 34 13.34 -3.56 -26.77
N ALA A 35 13.43 -4.84 -27.20
CA ALA A 35 12.39 -5.83 -26.91
C ALA A 35 12.22 -6.09 -25.40
N ALA A 36 13.30 -6.13 -24.64
CA ALA A 36 13.25 -6.27 -23.19
C ALA A 36 12.62 -5.03 -22.51
N GLU A 37 12.97 -3.82 -22.95
CA GLU A 37 12.37 -2.58 -22.44
C GLU A 37 10.88 -2.49 -22.76
N GLU A 38 10.45 -2.88 -23.94
CA GLU A 38 9.04 -2.93 -24.32
C GLU A 38 8.27 -3.94 -23.47
N TYR A 39 8.85 -5.11 -23.24
CA TYR A 39 8.27 -6.14 -22.38
C TYR A 39 8.17 -5.67 -20.94
N ILE A 40 9.21 -5.01 -20.39
CA ILE A 40 9.20 -4.43 -19.04
C ILE A 40 8.13 -3.33 -18.93
N ARG A 41 8.01 -2.44 -19.93
CA ARG A 41 6.96 -1.42 -19.97
C ARG A 41 5.55 -2.02 -19.99
N LYS A 42 5.39 -3.15 -20.68
CA LYS A 42 4.11 -3.87 -20.71
C LYS A 42 3.78 -4.49 -19.36
N LEU A 43 4.75 -5.12 -18.67
CA LEU A 43 4.56 -5.71 -17.36
C LEU A 43 4.41 -4.66 -16.25
N HIS A 44 5.11 -3.55 -16.36
CA HIS A 44 5.16 -2.47 -15.36
C HIS A 44 4.86 -1.11 -16.00
N PRO A 45 3.65 -0.91 -16.52
CA PRO A 45 3.30 0.37 -17.13
C PRO A 45 3.28 1.47 -16.08
N ALA A 46 3.84 2.63 -16.44
CA ALA A 46 3.81 3.82 -15.58
C ALA A 46 2.37 4.32 -15.36
N ARG A 47 1.50 4.09 -16.35
CA ARG A 47 0.09 4.47 -16.34
C ARG A 47 -0.74 3.42 -17.06
N LEU A 48 -1.91 3.13 -16.47
CA LEU A 48 -2.98 2.33 -17.08
C LEU A 48 -4.20 3.22 -17.29
N ALA A 49 -4.81 3.13 -18.44
CA ALA A 49 -6.13 3.71 -18.72
C ALA A 49 -7.21 2.66 -18.41
N LEU A 50 -8.02 2.91 -17.41
CA LEU A 50 -9.04 1.99 -16.92
C LEU A 50 -10.44 2.58 -17.12
N GLY A 51 -11.39 1.72 -17.47
CA GLY A 51 -12.82 2.04 -17.49
C GLY A 51 -13.53 1.40 -16.30
N VAL A 52 -14.47 2.11 -15.69
CA VAL A 52 -15.35 1.55 -14.65
C VAL A 52 -16.44 0.73 -15.34
N ALA A 53 -16.28 -0.58 -15.34
CA ALA A 53 -17.23 -1.51 -15.96
C ALA A 53 -18.44 -1.77 -15.06
N ASP A 54 -18.21 -1.83 -13.75
CA ASP A 54 -19.29 -2.11 -12.78
C ASP A 54 -18.99 -1.45 -11.43
N ILE A 55 -20.04 -1.22 -10.64
CA ILE A 55 -20.00 -0.73 -9.27
C ILE A 55 -20.87 -1.63 -8.42
N ILE A 56 -20.28 -2.28 -7.44
CA ILE A 56 -20.92 -3.25 -6.57
C ILE A 56 -21.00 -2.64 -5.17
N GLU A 57 -22.21 -2.52 -4.62
CA GLU A 57 -22.43 -2.09 -3.23
C GLU A 57 -22.06 -3.24 -2.30
N GLU A 58 -21.07 -3.04 -1.44
CA GLU A 58 -20.62 -4.03 -0.47
C GLU A 58 -21.30 -3.82 0.89
N THR A 59 -21.31 -2.56 1.36
CA THR A 59 -21.97 -2.10 2.59
C THR A 59 -22.46 -0.67 2.38
N ALA A 60 -23.20 -0.10 3.33
CA ALA A 60 -23.62 1.31 3.27
C ALA A 60 -22.45 2.30 3.14
N SER A 61 -21.25 1.89 3.57
CA SER A 61 -20.05 2.72 3.55
C SER A 61 -18.99 2.29 2.54
N SER A 62 -19.23 1.23 1.75
CA SER A 62 -18.19 0.64 0.90
C SER A 62 -18.74 0.14 -0.44
N LYS A 63 -17.99 0.40 -1.51
CA LYS A 63 -18.27 -0.09 -2.87
C LYS A 63 -17.04 -0.73 -3.49
N THR A 64 -17.27 -1.71 -4.33
CA THR A 64 -16.24 -2.29 -5.21
C THR A 64 -16.41 -1.71 -6.62
N LEU A 65 -15.34 -1.14 -7.17
CA LEU A 65 -15.26 -0.73 -8.57
C LEU A 65 -14.59 -1.84 -9.37
N ARG A 66 -15.28 -2.34 -10.39
CA ARG A 66 -14.70 -3.25 -11.38
C ARG A 66 -14.11 -2.44 -12.51
N LEU A 67 -12.80 -2.56 -12.67
CA LEU A 67 -12.00 -1.79 -13.60
C LEU A 67 -11.50 -2.68 -14.73
N VAL A 68 -11.77 -2.28 -15.97
CA VAL A 68 -11.30 -2.96 -17.19
C VAL A 68 -10.30 -2.08 -17.92
N SER A 69 -9.35 -2.69 -18.63
CA SER A 69 -8.42 -1.93 -19.45
C SER A 69 -9.12 -1.32 -20.66
N LYS A 70 -8.76 -0.07 -20.97
CA LYS A 70 -9.14 0.56 -22.26
C LYS A 70 -8.22 0.15 -23.41
N ASP A 71 -7.05 -0.37 -23.10
CA ASP A 71 -6.03 -0.81 -24.06
C ASP A 71 -6.03 -2.31 -24.25
N ASN A 72 -7.07 -3.02 -23.80
CA ASN A 72 -7.25 -4.47 -23.87
C ASN A 72 -6.12 -5.30 -23.22
N TYR A 73 -5.38 -4.70 -22.27
CA TYR A 73 -4.33 -5.39 -21.52
C TYR A 73 -4.29 -4.91 -20.08
N LEU A 74 -4.31 -5.85 -19.15
CA LEU A 74 -4.02 -5.63 -17.73
C LEU A 74 -2.77 -6.42 -17.36
N PRO A 75 -1.76 -5.79 -16.75
CA PRO A 75 -0.61 -6.48 -16.22
C PRO A 75 -1.00 -7.57 -15.20
N PRO A 76 -0.33 -8.72 -15.19
CA PRO A 76 -0.52 -9.71 -14.13
C PRO A 76 -0.10 -9.14 -12.77
N PHE A 77 -0.69 -9.65 -11.71
CA PHE A 77 -0.36 -9.26 -10.35
C PHE A 77 -0.33 -10.47 -9.41
N LEU A 78 0.19 -10.28 -8.20
CA LEU A 78 0.16 -11.28 -7.13
C LEU A 78 -0.97 -10.90 -6.15
N ALA A 79 -1.72 -11.90 -5.67
CA ALA A 79 -2.79 -11.68 -4.71
C ALA A 79 -2.28 -10.93 -3.47
N GLY A 80 -2.90 -9.78 -3.18
CA GLY A 80 -2.50 -8.85 -2.13
C GLY A 80 -1.79 -7.59 -2.64
N GLN A 81 -1.43 -7.50 -3.92
CA GLN A 81 -0.91 -6.26 -4.50
C GLN A 81 -2.00 -5.21 -4.69
N TYR A 82 -1.58 -3.95 -4.84
CA TYR A 82 -2.45 -2.79 -5.05
C TYR A 82 -2.14 -2.09 -6.38
N ILE A 83 -3.08 -1.27 -6.84
CA ILE A 83 -2.86 -0.21 -7.82
C ILE A 83 -3.02 1.16 -7.15
N ALA A 84 -2.27 2.16 -7.58
CA ALA A 84 -2.48 3.54 -7.15
C ALA A 84 -3.33 4.25 -8.20
N LEU A 85 -4.53 4.69 -7.83
CA LEU A 85 -5.35 5.57 -8.67
C LEU A 85 -4.76 6.98 -8.66
N PHE A 86 -4.66 7.60 -9.82
CA PHE A 86 -4.24 9.00 -9.99
C PHE A 86 -5.47 9.83 -10.33
N LEU A 87 -5.74 10.84 -9.53
CA LEU A 87 -6.98 11.60 -9.56
C LEU A 87 -6.69 13.10 -9.57
N GLU A 88 -7.59 13.85 -10.20
CA GLU A 88 -7.67 15.30 -10.11
C GLU A 88 -9.07 15.65 -9.59
N ILE A 89 -9.13 16.23 -8.40
CA ILE A 89 -10.38 16.53 -7.70
C ILE A 89 -10.33 17.98 -7.23
N GLY A 90 -11.19 18.84 -7.78
CA GLY A 90 -11.21 20.25 -7.43
C GLY A 90 -9.87 20.97 -7.66
N GLY A 91 -9.15 20.60 -8.73
CA GLY A 91 -7.81 21.13 -9.04
C GLY A 91 -6.66 20.47 -8.26
N ILE A 92 -6.95 19.61 -7.27
CA ILE A 92 -5.92 18.91 -6.51
C ILE A 92 -5.58 17.59 -7.21
N ARG A 93 -4.33 17.45 -7.65
CA ARG A 93 -3.81 16.20 -8.20
C ARG A 93 -3.21 15.36 -7.10
N THR A 94 -3.73 14.14 -6.94
CA THR A 94 -3.33 13.23 -5.86
C THR A 94 -3.37 11.78 -6.33
N SER A 95 -2.86 10.86 -5.51
CA SER A 95 -2.98 9.41 -5.73
C SER A 95 -3.44 8.70 -4.47
N ARG A 96 -4.10 7.55 -4.63
CA ARG A 96 -4.41 6.64 -3.51
C ARG A 96 -4.22 5.19 -3.92
N PRO A 97 -3.50 4.39 -3.11
CA PRO A 97 -3.40 2.96 -3.32
C PRO A 97 -4.71 2.26 -2.91
N TYR A 98 -5.09 1.27 -3.71
CA TYR A 98 -6.19 0.35 -3.42
C TYR A 98 -5.75 -1.06 -3.74
N SER A 99 -5.80 -1.96 -2.75
CA SER A 99 -5.49 -3.36 -2.95
C SER A 99 -6.49 -3.97 -3.93
N ILE A 100 -5.98 -4.80 -4.85
CA ILE A 100 -6.82 -5.51 -5.81
C ILE A 100 -7.50 -6.65 -5.06
N SER A 101 -8.84 -6.67 -5.05
CA SER A 101 -9.64 -7.69 -4.36
C SER A 101 -10.05 -8.86 -5.26
N SER A 102 -9.97 -8.72 -6.60
CA SER A 102 -10.13 -9.83 -7.54
C SER A 102 -8.94 -10.81 -7.46
N GLN A 103 -9.13 -12.03 -7.96
CA GLN A 103 -8.07 -13.03 -8.06
C GLN A 103 -7.10 -12.72 -9.23
N PRO A 104 -5.81 -13.05 -9.12
CA PRO A 104 -4.82 -12.75 -10.16
C PRO A 104 -4.87 -13.70 -11.37
N ASN A 105 -5.53 -14.85 -11.26
CA ASN A 105 -5.62 -15.86 -12.32
C ASN A 105 -6.63 -15.52 -13.43
N GLN A 106 -7.32 -14.40 -13.33
CA GLN A 106 -8.15 -13.83 -14.40
C GLN A 106 -7.49 -12.56 -14.96
N VAL A 107 -7.71 -12.25 -16.22
CA VAL A 107 -7.05 -11.16 -16.94
C VAL A 107 -7.99 -10.07 -17.44
N GLY A 108 -9.28 -10.18 -17.12
CA GLY A 108 -10.31 -9.30 -17.68
C GLY A 108 -10.50 -8.00 -16.92
N TYR A 109 -10.24 -7.98 -15.62
CA TYR A 109 -10.54 -6.83 -14.77
C TYR A 109 -9.71 -6.80 -13.48
N TYR A 110 -9.65 -5.63 -12.84
CA TYR A 110 -9.27 -5.47 -11.45
C TYR A 110 -10.49 -5.00 -10.66
N ASP A 111 -10.79 -5.66 -9.54
CA ASP A 111 -11.73 -5.14 -8.55
C ASP A 111 -10.94 -4.42 -7.45
N ILE A 112 -11.35 -3.21 -7.12
CA ILE A 112 -10.84 -2.46 -5.96
C ILE A 112 -12.01 -2.04 -5.09
N THR A 113 -11.86 -2.18 -3.77
CA THR A 113 -12.93 -1.86 -2.82
C THR A 113 -12.59 -0.62 -2.03
N ILE A 114 -13.47 0.38 -2.12
CA ILE A 114 -13.34 1.67 -1.48
C ILE A 114 -14.25 1.72 -0.26
N ARG A 115 -13.71 2.05 0.91
CA ARG A 115 -14.47 2.39 2.10
C ARG A 115 -14.47 3.89 2.31
N ARG A 116 -15.60 4.44 2.74
CA ARG A 116 -15.75 5.85 3.07
C ARG A 116 -14.83 6.21 4.24
N VAL A 117 -14.05 7.26 4.03
CA VAL A 117 -13.32 7.96 5.09
C VAL A 117 -14.08 9.24 5.37
N GLU A 118 -14.39 9.49 6.61
CA GLU A 118 -15.06 10.72 7.01
C GLU A 118 -14.22 11.94 6.58
N ASN A 119 -14.84 12.89 5.91
CA ASN A 119 -14.18 14.07 5.30
C ASN A 119 -13.03 13.73 4.33
N GLY A 120 -12.94 12.49 3.86
CA GLY A 120 -11.91 12.03 2.92
C GLY A 120 -12.18 12.54 1.50
N LEU A 121 -11.27 13.32 0.92
CA LEU A 121 -11.38 13.87 -0.44
C LEU A 121 -11.58 12.76 -1.49
N VAL A 122 -10.69 11.77 -1.50
CA VAL A 122 -10.66 10.74 -2.55
C VAL A 122 -11.75 9.70 -2.37
N SER A 123 -11.94 9.17 -1.15
CA SER A 123 -12.97 8.14 -0.90
C SER A 123 -14.38 8.66 -1.19
N ASN A 124 -14.68 9.91 -0.80
CA ASN A 124 -15.99 10.51 -1.08
C ASN A 124 -16.19 10.75 -2.59
N TYR A 125 -15.17 11.23 -3.31
CA TYR A 125 -15.22 11.38 -4.76
C TYR A 125 -15.50 10.03 -5.46
N LEU A 126 -14.74 8.98 -5.12
CA LEU A 126 -14.90 7.66 -5.74
C LEU A 126 -16.26 7.02 -5.43
N LEU A 127 -16.81 7.25 -4.24
CA LEU A 127 -18.09 6.66 -3.82
C LEU A 127 -19.32 7.42 -4.33
N ASN A 128 -19.21 8.75 -4.54
CA ASN A 128 -20.37 9.59 -4.84
C ASN A 128 -20.39 10.07 -6.30
N GLU A 129 -19.22 10.34 -6.91
CA GLU A 129 -19.14 11.00 -8.21
C GLU A 129 -18.82 10.01 -9.34
N VAL A 130 -18.01 8.99 -9.07
CA VAL A 130 -17.59 8.01 -10.08
C VAL A 130 -18.76 7.11 -10.46
N LYS A 131 -18.96 6.94 -11.77
CA LYS A 131 -20.05 6.17 -12.37
C LYS A 131 -19.53 5.10 -13.32
N ARG A 132 -20.39 4.13 -13.60
CA ARG A 132 -20.13 3.13 -14.65
C ARG A 132 -19.89 3.84 -15.99
N GLY A 133 -18.86 3.45 -16.71
CA GLY A 133 -18.41 4.08 -17.96
C GLY A 133 -17.32 5.14 -17.79
N ASP A 134 -17.10 5.64 -16.59
CA ASP A 134 -16.05 6.62 -16.32
C ASP A 134 -14.66 6.06 -16.57
N SER A 135 -13.72 6.98 -16.78
CA SER A 135 -12.32 6.68 -17.02
C SER A 135 -11.48 7.04 -15.81
N LEU A 136 -10.66 6.11 -15.37
CA LEU A 136 -9.69 6.31 -14.30
C LEU A 136 -8.28 6.04 -14.82
N SER A 137 -7.29 6.67 -14.20
CA SER A 137 -5.87 6.38 -14.45
C SER A 137 -5.25 5.75 -13.22
N SER A 138 -4.45 4.69 -13.42
CA SER A 138 -3.75 4.04 -12.32
C SER A 138 -2.30 3.72 -12.65
N SER A 139 -1.54 3.34 -11.63
CA SER A 139 -0.27 2.62 -11.81
C SER A 139 -0.54 1.20 -12.29
N GLY A 140 0.50 0.49 -12.75
CA GLY A 140 0.52 -0.96 -12.73
C GLY A 140 0.44 -1.50 -11.30
N PRO A 141 0.18 -2.83 -11.14
CA PRO A 141 0.20 -3.49 -9.84
C PRO A 141 1.53 -3.33 -9.12
N ALA A 142 1.47 -3.07 -7.81
CA ALA A 142 2.63 -2.83 -6.94
C ALA A 142 2.39 -3.39 -5.53
N GLY A 143 3.42 -3.37 -4.70
CA GLY A 143 3.34 -3.80 -3.29
C GLY A 143 4.00 -5.15 -3.05
N ASN A 144 4.35 -5.36 -1.77
CA ASN A 144 5.07 -6.55 -1.30
C ASN A 144 4.23 -7.39 -0.32
N PHE A 145 2.94 -7.07 -0.18
CA PHE A 145 2.03 -7.77 0.72
C PHE A 145 1.36 -8.94 -0.01
N TYR A 146 2.13 -9.96 -0.33
CA TYR A 146 1.64 -11.17 -1.01
C TYR A 146 2.24 -12.42 -0.38
N PHE A 147 1.62 -13.57 -0.64
CA PHE A 147 2.16 -14.85 -0.21
C PHE A 147 3.38 -15.23 -1.07
N ASN A 148 4.52 -15.47 -0.42
CA ASN A 148 5.73 -15.96 -1.07
C ASN A 148 6.03 -17.39 -0.57
N PRO A 149 5.94 -18.44 -1.41
CA PRO A 149 6.11 -19.83 -1.00
C PRO A 149 7.52 -20.18 -0.51
N LEU A 150 8.51 -19.31 -0.81
CA LEU A 150 9.89 -19.53 -0.35
C LEU A 150 10.10 -19.19 1.12
N ILE A 151 9.25 -18.31 1.69
CA ILE A 151 9.43 -17.79 3.04
C ILE A 151 8.20 -17.96 3.94
N HIS A 152 7.02 -18.12 3.36
CA HIS A 152 5.78 -18.23 4.11
C HIS A 152 5.32 -19.69 4.26
N LYS A 153 4.72 -20.00 5.38
CA LYS A 153 4.08 -21.29 5.64
C LYS A 153 2.73 -21.35 4.93
N LYS A 154 2.31 -22.55 4.54
CA LYS A 154 1.03 -22.79 3.83
C LYS A 154 -0.21 -22.43 4.66
N LYS A 155 -0.11 -22.46 5.99
CA LYS A 155 -1.16 -21.99 6.89
C LYS A 155 -0.98 -20.49 7.16
N MET A 156 -1.94 -19.71 6.74
CA MET A 156 -1.92 -18.25 6.82
C MET A 156 -2.89 -17.78 7.89
N VAL A 157 -2.40 -17.02 8.86
CA VAL A 157 -3.24 -16.28 9.80
C VAL A 157 -3.38 -14.86 9.27
N CYS A 158 -4.58 -14.52 8.84
CA CYS A 158 -4.93 -13.24 8.26
C CYS A 158 -5.76 -12.45 9.27
N ILE A 159 -5.26 -11.31 9.73
CA ILE A 159 -5.95 -10.39 10.64
C ILE A 159 -6.36 -9.18 9.83
N ALA A 160 -7.66 -9.01 9.61
CA ALA A 160 -8.25 -7.94 8.82
C ALA A 160 -9.06 -6.99 9.69
N GLY A 161 -9.07 -5.70 9.35
CA GLY A 161 -9.97 -4.70 9.92
C GLY A 161 -10.61 -3.85 8.82
N GLY A 162 -11.94 -3.82 8.77
CA GLY A 162 -12.68 -3.04 7.78
C GLY A 162 -12.22 -3.31 6.34
N SER A 163 -11.79 -2.27 5.60
CA SER A 163 -11.29 -2.42 4.22
C SER A 163 -9.97 -3.18 4.11
N GLY A 164 -9.28 -3.48 5.22
CA GLY A 164 -8.11 -4.35 5.23
C GLY A 164 -8.37 -5.79 4.82
N ILE A 165 -9.62 -6.17 4.60
CA ILE A 165 -10.03 -7.45 4.02
C ILE A 165 -9.64 -7.58 2.54
N THR A 166 -9.48 -6.49 1.81
CA THR A 166 -9.32 -6.50 0.35
C THR A 166 -8.15 -7.34 -0.16
N PRO A 167 -6.90 -7.23 0.35
CA PRO A 167 -5.82 -8.10 -0.09
C PRO A 167 -6.07 -9.58 0.26
N PHE A 168 -6.73 -9.85 1.37
CA PHE A 168 -7.05 -11.23 1.77
C PHE A 168 -8.14 -11.85 0.90
N MET A 169 -9.11 -11.07 0.42
CA MET A 169 -10.09 -11.57 -0.54
C MET A 169 -9.43 -12.02 -1.84
N SER A 170 -8.47 -11.25 -2.36
CA SER A 170 -7.68 -11.66 -3.52
C SER A 170 -6.95 -12.99 -3.27
N MET A 171 -6.31 -13.13 -2.10
CA MET A 171 -5.61 -14.37 -1.72
C MET A 171 -6.57 -15.56 -1.56
N ILE A 172 -7.72 -15.38 -0.92
CA ILE A 172 -8.74 -16.43 -0.73
C ILE A 172 -9.30 -16.87 -2.09
N ARG A 173 -9.66 -15.93 -2.95
CA ARG A 173 -10.15 -16.23 -4.30
C ARG A 173 -9.12 -16.97 -5.14
N GLU A 174 -7.84 -16.56 -5.09
CA GLU A 174 -6.75 -17.28 -5.75
C GLU A 174 -6.60 -18.72 -5.24
N ILE A 175 -6.61 -18.91 -3.92
CA ILE A 175 -6.48 -20.23 -3.30
C ILE A 175 -7.58 -21.18 -3.79
N ILE A 176 -8.81 -20.68 -3.82
CA ILE A 176 -9.99 -21.48 -4.20
C ILE A 176 -10.00 -21.78 -5.71
N GLU A 177 -9.84 -20.74 -6.54
CA GLU A 177 -9.94 -20.87 -8.00
C GLU A 177 -8.80 -21.69 -8.59
N CYS A 178 -7.59 -21.59 -8.01
CA CYS A 178 -6.41 -22.37 -8.45
C CYS A 178 -6.23 -23.69 -7.69
N GLY A 179 -7.09 -24.03 -6.72
CA GLY A 179 -6.97 -25.24 -5.92
C GLY A 179 -5.64 -25.32 -5.14
N LEU A 180 -5.17 -24.18 -4.60
CA LEU A 180 -3.86 -24.14 -3.98
C LEU A 180 -3.86 -24.84 -2.61
N ASP A 181 -2.84 -25.63 -2.33
CA ASP A 181 -2.61 -26.28 -1.03
C ASP A 181 -2.18 -25.23 0.02
N ARG A 182 -3.12 -24.39 0.44
CA ARG A 182 -2.98 -23.37 1.47
C ARG A 182 -4.23 -23.30 2.33
N SER A 183 -4.06 -23.00 3.61
CA SER A 183 -5.17 -22.77 4.55
C SER A 183 -5.15 -21.34 5.06
N VAL A 184 -6.32 -20.72 5.19
CA VAL A 184 -6.49 -19.36 5.68
C VAL A 184 -7.30 -19.37 6.97
N TYR A 185 -6.74 -18.80 8.03
CA TYR A 185 -7.42 -18.48 9.29
C TYR A 185 -7.67 -16.98 9.30
N LEU A 186 -8.86 -16.57 8.87
CA LEU A 186 -9.24 -15.16 8.74
C LEU A 186 -9.94 -14.66 10.00
N PHE A 187 -9.24 -13.89 10.81
CA PHE A 187 -9.81 -13.09 11.89
C PHE A 187 -10.18 -11.71 11.33
N TYR A 188 -11.49 -11.43 11.27
CA TYR A 188 -11.95 -10.22 10.60
C TYR A 188 -12.76 -9.33 11.54
N GLY A 189 -12.14 -8.21 11.95
CA GLY A 189 -12.74 -7.18 12.80
C GLY A 189 -13.59 -6.20 11.99
N SER A 190 -14.83 -5.99 12.42
CA SER A 190 -15.76 -5.00 11.87
C SER A 190 -16.53 -4.33 12.99
N LYS A 191 -17.01 -3.10 12.76
CA LYS A 191 -17.74 -2.36 13.79
C LYS A 191 -19.08 -3.04 14.08
N THR A 192 -19.89 -3.28 13.06
CA THR A 192 -21.18 -3.97 13.13
C THR A 192 -21.24 -5.12 12.13
N THR A 193 -22.23 -5.97 12.22
CA THR A 193 -22.49 -7.05 11.26
C THR A 193 -22.75 -6.53 9.85
N ASP A 194 -23.42 -5.38 9.71
CA ASP A 194 -23.79 -4.80 8.42
C ASP A 194 -22.61 -4.09 7.73
N ASP A 195 -21.52 -3.86 8.47
CA ASP A 195 -20.30 -3.19 7.97
C ASP A 195 -19.21 -4.20 7.53
N VAL A 196 -19.55 -5.49 7.49
CA VAL A 196 -18.64 -6.57 7.09
C VAL A 196 -18.54 -6.64 5.57
N ILE A 197 -17.47 -6.06 5.01
CA ILE A 197 -17.21 -6.08 3.56
C ILE A 197 -16.98 -7.54 3.12
N PHE A 198 -17.61 -7.97 2.02
CA PHE A 198 -17.58 -9.35 1.51
C PHE A 198 -18.14 -10.42 2.49
N GLY A 199 -18.83 -10.02 3.57
CA GLY A 199 -19.23 -10.94 4.65
C GLY A 199 -19.98 -12.18 4.16
N ASN A 200 -20.99 -11.98 3.30
CA ASN A 200 -21.78 -13.07 2.72
C ASN A 200 -20.95 -14.00 1.80
N GLU A 201 -20.00 -13.43 1.05
CA GLU A 201 -19.12 -14.22 0.19
C GLU A 201 -18.17 -15.06 1.03
N ILE A 202 -17.49 -14.45 2.01
CA ILE A 202 -16.55 -15.15 2.88
C ILE A 202 -17.23 -16.27 3.66
N ALA A 203 -18.43 -16.03 4.21
CA ALA A 203 -19.19 -17.03 4.94
C ALA A 203 -19.53 -18.25 4.06
N ARG A 204 -19.98 -18.01 2.82
CA ARG A 204 -20.26 -19.10 1.85
C ARG A 204 -18.99 -19.88 1.49
N LEU A 205 -17.87 -19.17 1.29
CA LEU A 205 -16.58 -19.81 0.97
C LEU A 205 -16.09 -20.67 2.13
N ALA A 206 -16.17 -20.19 3.38
CA ALA A 206 -15.79 -20.95 4.56
C ALA A 206 -16.67 -22.19 4.80
N GLN A 207 -17.94 -22.13 4.44
CA GLN A 207 -18.83 -23.31 4.51
C GLN A 207 -18.48 -24.35 3.44
N ARG A 208 -18.03 -23.92 2.26
CA ARG A 208 -17.77 -24.80 1.11
C ARG A 208 -16.37 -25.40 1.12
N PHE A 209 -15.39 -24.68 1.64
CA PHE A 209 -13.97 -25.04 1.56
C PHE A 209 -13.37 -25.18 2.96
N ALA A 210 -13.02 -26.42 3.35
CA ALA A 210 -12.52 -26.75 4.68
C ALA A 210 -11.18 -26.09 5.05
N ASN A 211 -10.43 -25.59 4.07
CA ASN A 211 -9.18 -24.84 4.27
C ASN A 211 -9.38 -23.34 4.48
N ILE A 212 -10.62 -22.84 4.48
CA ILE A 212 -10.94 -21.43 4.76
C ILE A 212 -11.68 -21.37 6.10
N HIS A 213 -11.00 -20.87 7.12
CA HIS A 213 -11.53 -20.68 8.47
C HIS A 213 -11.87 -19.19 8.65
N TYR A 214 -13.15 -18.86 8.80
CA TYR A 214 -13.62 -17.49 8.96
C TYR A 214 -14.07 -17.23 10.39
N ILE A 215 -13.42 -16.26 11.04
CA ILE A 215 -13.65 -15.86 12.42
C ILE A 215 -14.03 -14.37 12.42
N PRO A 216 -15.32 -14.02 12.23
CA PRO A 216 -15.76 -12.63 12.38
C PRO A 216 -15.69 -12.19 13.84
N VAL A 217 -15.18 -10.98 14.08
CA VAL A 217 -15.12 -10.34 15.40
C VAL A 217 -15.82 -8.99 15.30
N ILE A 218 -16.96 -8.84 15.98
CA ILE A 218 -17.81 -7.66 15.85
C ILE A 218 -17.67 -6.79 17.11
N GLU A 219 -17.31 -5.51 16.93
CA GLU A 219 -17.09 -4.57 18.03
C GLU A 219 -18.38 -4.21 18.74
N GLU A 220 -19.42 -3.85 17.97
CA GLU A 220 -20.76 -3.47 18.44
C GLU A 220 -21.80 -4.47 17.86
N PRO A 221 -21.89 -5.69 18.40
CA PRO A 221 -22.78 -6.71 17.85
C PRO A 221 -24.25 -6.42 18.21
N ALA A 222 -25.15 -6.86 17.33
CA ALA A 222 -26.57 -6.96 17.69
C ALA A 222 -26.77 -8.04 18.79
N GLU A 223 -27.85 -7.93 19.57
CA GLU A 223 -28.15 -8.89 20.67
C GLU A 223 -28.23 -10.37 20.19
N SER A 224 -28.64 -10.58 18.96
CA SER A 224 -28.73 -11.91 18.36
C SER A 224 -27.41 -12.51 17.86
N TYR A 225 -26.30 -11.75 17.95
CA TYR A 225 -25.00 -12.21 17.46
C TYR A 225 -24.33 -13.14 18.46
N ALA A 226 -24.06 -14.39 18.06
CA ALA A 226 -23.44 -15.42 18.90
C ALA A 226 -21.94 -15.65 18.65
N GLY A 227 -21.31 -14.81 17.81
CA GLY A 227 -19.89 -14.92 17.44
C GLY A 227 -18.95 -14.23 18.43
N ALA A 228 -17.69 -14.04 18.02
CA ALA A 228 -16.71 -13.30 18.80
C ALA A 228 -17.03 -11.80 18.80
N CYS A 229 -17.02 -11.18 19.98
CA CYS A 229 -17.37 -9.78 20.19
C CYS A 229 -16.14 -8.96 20.64
N GLY A 230 -16.15 -7.65 20.34
CA GLY A 230 -15.10 -6.72 20.72
C GLY A 230 -13.92 -6.73 19.74
N PHE A 231 -12.71 -6.94 20.25
CA PHE A 231 -11.47 -6.85 19.48
C PHE A 231 -10.80 -8.22 19.28
N ILE A 232 -9.90 -8.31 18.28
CA ILE A 232 -9.12 -9.52 18.01
C ILE A 232 -8.00 -9.64 19.06
N THR A 233 -8.34 -10.16 20.22
CA THR A 233 -7.44 -10.36 21.36
C THR A 233 -6.61 -11.64 21.21
N ARG A 234 -5.54 -11.75 21.99
CA ARG A 234 -4.77 -13.01 22.16
C ARG A 234 -5.70 -14.19 22.46
N ASN A 235 -6.69 -14.02 23.33
CA ASN A 235 -7.62 -15.10 23.69
C ASN A 235 -8.48 -15.56 22.50
N VAL A 236 -8.92 -14.63 21.64
CA VAL A 236 -9.66 -14.97 20.41
C VAL A 236 -8.76 -15.75 19.46
N LEU A 237 -7.50 -15.35 19.30
CA LEU A 237 -6.53 -16.06 18.48
C LEU A 237 -6.25 -17.48 19.03
N GLN A 238 -6.00 -17.62 20.32
CA GLN A 238 -5.67 -18.90 20.98
C GLN A 238 -6.81 -19.93 20.94
N LYS A 239 -8.07 -19.50 20.94
CA LYS A 239 -9.21 -20.42 20.82
C LYS A 239 -9.26 -21.15 19.48
N VAL A 240 -8.62 -20.61 18.44
CA VAL A 240 -8.65 -21.15 17.07
C VAL A 240 -7.28 -21.70 16.65
N LEU A 241 -6.20 -21.08 17.12
CA LEU A 241 -4.84 -21.41 16.69
C LEU A 241 -4.18 -22.34 17.70
N GLU A 242 -4.11 -23.64 17.40
CA GLU A 242 -3.47 -24.64 18.27
C GLU A 242 -1.94 -24.49 18.27
N ASN A 243 -1.34 -24.24 17.09
CA ASN A 243 0.10 -24.06 16.92
C ASN A 243 0.37 -22.83 16.06
N ILE A 244 1.36 -22.02 16.43
CA ILE A 244 1.75 -20.80 15.72
C ILE A 244 3.01 -20.97 14.86
N GLU A 245 3.82 -22.01 15.10
CA GLU A 245 5.13 -22.19 14.45
C GLU A 245 5.00 -22.54 12.96
N ASP A 246 3.95 -23.28 12.60
CA ASP A 246 3.63 -23.72 11.24
C ASP A 246 2.82 -22.70 10.44
N LYS A 247 2.67 -21.47 10.98
CA LYS A 247 1.82 -20.42 10.39
C LYS A 247 2.62 -19.17 10.00
N SER A 248 2.13 -18.46 9.01
CA SER A 248 2.58 -17.13 8.62
C SER A 248 1.49 -16.12 8.94
N PHE A 249 1.88 -14.98 9.50
CA PHE A 249 0.93 -13.94 9.97
C PHE A 249 0.93 -12.75 9.05
N PHE A 250 -0.28 -12.31 8.69
CA PHE A 250 -0.54 -11.17 7.84
C PHE A 250 -1.57 -10.26 8.53
N ILE A 251 -1.29 -8.98 8.62
CA ILE A 251 -2.18 -7.98 9.24
C ILE A 251 -2.42 -6.87 8.25
N CYS A 252 -3.68 -6.52 8.01
CA CYS A 252 -4.08 -5.41 7.15
C CYS A 252 -5.34 -4.72 7.67
N GLY A 253 -5.30 -3.38 7.80
CA GLY A 253 -6.42 -2.60 8.29
C GLY A 253 -6.04 -1.18 8.69
N PRO A 254 -6.90 -0.49 9.45
CA PRO A 254 -6.62 0.84 9.99
C PRO A 254 -5.53 0.80 11.04
N GLN A 255 -4.93 1.96 11.34
CA GLN A 255 -3.83 2.06 12.29
C GLN A 255 -4.13 1.45 13.66
N GLY A 256 -5.32 1.73 14.21
CA GLY A 256 -5.72 1.15 15.52
C GLY A 256 -5.72 -0.39 15.55
N LEU A 257 -5.94 -1.04 14.39
CA LEU A 257 -5.80 -2.50 14.31
C LEU A 257 -4.36 -2.94 14.56
N TYR A 258 -3.37 -2.25 14.01
CA TYR A 258 -1.96 -2.58 14.22
C TYR A 258 -1.54 -2.32 15.66
N ASP A 259 -1.91 -1.16 16.20
CA ASP A 259 -1.56 -0.75 17.56
C ASP A 259 -2.11 -1.74 18.59
N PHE A 260 -3.30 -2.28 18.33
CA PHE A 260 -3.93 -3.27 19.20
C PHE A 260 -3.47 -4.71 18.90
N CYS A 261 -3.55 -5.18 17.65
CA CYS A 261 -3.34 -6.60 17.33
C CYS A 261 -1.87 -7.03 17.32
N LEU A 262 -0.95 -6.11 17.01
CA LEU A 262 0.47 -6.46 16.92
C LEU A 262 1.05 -6.95 18.25
N PRO A 263 0.84 -6.25 19.39
CA PRO A 263 1.21 -6.78 20.70
C PRO A 263 0.54 -8.13 21.01
N GLN A 264 -0.75 -8.29 20.69
CA GLN A 264 -1.49 -9.54 20.91
C GLN A 264 -0.83 -10.74 20.19
N VAL A 265 -0.40 -10.53 18.93
CA VAL A 265 0.28 -11.56 18.14
C VAL A 265 1.70 -11.82 18.66
N GLN A 266 2.41 -10.79 19.11
CA GLN A 266 3.74 -10.93 19.71
C GLN A 266 3.69 -11.69 21.05
N ASP A 267 2.68 -11.44 21.88
CA ASP A 267 2.44 -12.13 23.14
C ASP A 267 2.08 -13.62 22.96
N LEU A 268 1.66 -14.03 21.74
CA LEU A 268 1.57 -15.44 21.38
C LEU A 268 2.94 -16.08 21.12
N GLY A 269 4.02 -15.31 21.08
CA GLY A 269 5.37 -15.76 20.75
C GLY A 269 5.73 -15.66 19.27
N VAL A 270 4.93 -14.96 18.44
CA VAL A 270 5.24 -14.75 17.03
C VAL A 270 6.27 -13.62 16.88
N PRO A 271 7.50 -13.91 16.38
CA PRO A 271 8.50 -12.87 16.20
C PRO A 271 8.05 -11.82 15.20
N ARG A 272 8.34 -10.53 15.46
CA ARG A 272 7.99 -9.40 14.59
C ARG A 272 8.35 -9.63 13.12
N ARG A 273 9.49 -10.25 12.82
CA ARG A 273 9.97 -10.56 11.47
C ARG A 273 9.08 -11.55 10.70
N LYS A 274 8.24 -12.34 11.40
CA LYS A 274 7.29 -13.29 10.79
C LYS A 274 5.92 -12.69 10.53
N ILE A 275 5.70 -11.43 10.92
CA ILE A 275 4.42 -10.73 10.76
C ILE A 275 4.56 -9.80 9.56
N ARG A 276 3.74 -10.03 8.52
CA ARG A 276 3.61 -9.15 7.38
C ARG A 276 2.53 -8.11 7.65
N GLN A 277 2.78 -6.89 7.25
CA GLN A 277 1.85 -5.77 7.43
C GLN A 277 1.71 -4.98 6.15
N GLU A 278 0.51 -4.49 5.88
CA GLU A 278 0.25 -3.50 4.83
C GLU A 278 -0.52 -2.33 5.44
N MET A 279 0.10 -1.16 5.46
CA MET A 279 -0.49 0.05 6.03
C MET A 279 -1.11 0.92 4.95
N TYR A 280 -2.28 1.49 5.23
CA TYR A 280 -2.99 2.39 4.32
C TYR A 280 -2.76 3.86 4.69
N GLY A 281 -1.65 4.42 4.18
CA GLY A 281 -1.33 5.83 4.38
C GLY A 281 -0.68 6.15 5.73
N ALA A 282 -0.55 7.44 6.00
CA ALA A 282 -0.04 7.94 7.26
C ALA A 282 -1.11 7.87 8.36
N PRO A 283 -0.71 7.67 9.63
CA PRO A 283 -1.64 7.70 10.75
C PRO A 283 -2.42 9.02 10.81
N PRO A 284 -3.74 9.01 11.04
CA PRO A 284 -4.55 10.22 11.10
C PRO A 284 -4.18 11.13 12.28
N ASN A 285 -3.85 10.55 13.44
CA ASN A 285 -3.54 11.27 14.68
C ASN A 285 -2.04 11.23 14.95
N ILE A 286 -1.23 11.68 14.00
CA ILE A 286 0.23 11.55 14.08
C ILE A 286 0.84 12.19 15.33
N HIS A 287 0.20 13.21 15.88
CA HIS A 287 0.63 13.90 17.11
C HIS A 287 0.51 13.07 18.39
N GLU A 288 -0.25 11.97 18.36
CA GLU A 288 -0.37 11.01 19.46
C GLU A 288 0.72 9.93 19.45
N TYR A 289 1.55 9.92 18.38
CA TYR A 289 2.57 8.88 18.20
C TYR A 289 3.83 9.13 19.03
N PRO A 290 4.49 8.07 19.50
CA PRO A 290 5.73 8.17 20.28
C PRO A 290 6.81 8.98 19.57
N GLY A 291 7.39 9.94 20.29
CA GLY A 291 8.43 10.82 19.76
C GLY A 291 7.91 12.08 19.06
N TRP A 292 6.60 12.31 19.03
CA TRP A 292 6.07 13.62 18.63
C TRP A 292 6.53 14.69 19.65
N PRO A 293 7.06 15.86 19.18
CA PRO A 293 7.50 16.92 20.10
C PRO A 293 6.33 17.49 20.89
N ALA A 294 6.49 17.58 22.22
CA ALA A 294 5.41 18.04 23.11
C ALA A 294 5.06 19.54 22.95
N ASP A 295 5.97 20.31 22.40
CA ASP A 295 5.82 21.74 22.11
C ASP A 295 5.16 22.05 20.76
N ILE A 296 4.92 21.04 19.92
CA ILE A 296 4.32 21.20 18.59
C ILE A 296 2.85 20.77 18.62
N LYS A 297 1.95 21.72 18.32
CA LYS A 297 0.51 21.43 18.20
C LYS A 297 0.15 20.95 16.80
N PRO A 298 -0.88 20.11 16.65
CA PRO A 298 -1.31 19.58 15.35
C PRO A 298 -1.59 20.65 14.28
N ASP A 299 -2.13 21.79 14.71
CA ASP A 299 -2.51 22.92 13.84
C ASP A 299 -1.41 23.98 13.67
N ASP A 300 -0.25 23.82 14.31
CA ASP A 300 0.89 24.70 14.08
C ASP A 300 1.24 24.65 12.59
N THR A 301 1.61 25.82 12.04
CA THR A 301 1.83 25.96 10.60
C THR A 301 3.26 26.41 10.35
N PHE A 302 3.94 25.68 9.50
CA PHE A 302 5.32 25.95 9.10
C PHE A 302 5.41 26.37 7.63
N SER A 303 6.42 27.19 7.31
CA SER A 303 6.75 27.55 5.95
C SER A 303 7.58 26.45 5.31
N VAL A 304 7.20 26.03 4.11
CA VAL A 304 7.97 25.05 3.32
C VAL A 304 8.45 25.72 2.04
N ASN A 305 9.74 26.00 1.99
CA ASN A 305 10.41 26.57 0.85
C ASN A 305 10.87 25.45 -0.09
N VAL A 306 10.17 25.29 -1.20
CA VAL A 306 10.58 24.35 -2.26
C VAL A 306 11.53 25.07 -3.21
N LYS A 307 12.72 24.53 -3.42
CA LYS A 307 13.73 25.17 -4.29
C LYS A 307 13.15 25.49 -5.67
N ASN A 308 13.32 26.74 -6.12
CA ASN A 308 12.80 27.28 -7.38
C ASN A 308 11.27 27.38 -7.47
N ARG A 309 10.55 27.43 -6.36
CA ARG A 309 9.11 27.60 -6.27
C ARG A 309 8.72 28.62 -5.22
N LYS A 310 7.45 29.07 -5.23
CA LYS A 310 6.92 29.91 -4.16
C LYS A 310 6.82 29.09 -2.85
N PRO A 311 7.11 29.71 -1.69
CA PRO A 311 6.89 29.07 -0.40
C PRO A 311 5.44 28.68 -0.21
N ILE A 312 5.22 27.54 0.44
CA ILE A 312 3.87 27.07 0.82
C ILE A 312 3.78 26.96 2.35
N LYS A 313 2.57 26.82 2.85
CA LYS A 313 2.27 26.55 4.27
C LYS A 313 1.86 25.09 4.44
N ALA A 314 2.35 24.45 5.50
CA ALA A 314 1.98 23.08 5.88
C ALA A 314 1.66 23.02 7.39
N LYS A 315 0.58 22.33 7.77
CA LYS A 315 0.29 22.06 9.18
C LYS A 315 1.22 20.98 9.72
N ALA A 316 1.52 21.03 11.02
CA ALA A 316 2.36 20.04 11.68
C ALA A 316 1.81 18.62 11.54
N ALA A 317 0.52 18.40 11.75
CA ALA A 317 -0.13 17.09 11.61
C ALA A 317 -0.47 16.71 10.17
N GLU A 318 -0.09 17.51 9.18
CA GLU A 318 -0.27 17.19 7.76
C GLU A 318 1.03 16.65 7.16
N SER A 319 0.95 15.53 6.43
CA SER A 319 2.13 15.01 5.75
C SER A 319 2.63 16.00 4.70
N LEU A 320 3.96 16.11 4.57
CA LEU A 320 4.59 17.00 3.58
C LEU A 320 4.08 16.73 2.16
N LEU A 321 3.83 15.47 1.80
CA LEU A 321 3.24 15.10 0.52
C LEU A 321 1.85 15.73 0.32
N SER A 322 0.99 15.67 1.33
CA SER A 322 -0.37 16.25 1.24
C SER A 322 -0.33 17.77 1.12
N ALA A 323 0.56 18.43 1.87
CA ALA A 323 0.76 19.87 1.76
C ALA A 323 1.26 20.29 0.37
N LEU A 324 2.19 19.53 -0.21
CA LEU A 324 2.70 19.77 -1.56
C LEU A 324 1.58 19.60 -2.61
N GLU A 325 0.80 18.50 -2.54
CA GLU A 325 -0.31 18.24 -3.46
C GLU A 325 -1.39 19.34 -3.41
N LYS A 326 -1.76 19.82 -2.23
CA LYS A 326 -2.73 20.93 -2.07
C LYS A 326 -2.27 22.24 -2.69
N ASN A 327 -0.96 22.41 -2.84
CA ASN A 327 -0.34 23.56 -3.48
C ASN A 327 0.14 23.27 -4.92
N GLU A 328 -0.45 22.26 -5.58
CA GLU A 328 -0.18 21.86 -6.97
C GLU A 328 1.27 21.43 -7.23
N ILE A 329 2.03 21.10 -6.19
CA ILE A 329 3.40 20.62 -6.29
C ILE A 329 3.39 19.10 -6.33
N LEU A 330 3.60 18.54 -7.52
CA LEU A 330 3.56 17.10 -7.71
C LEU A 330 4.86 16.44 -7.27
N VAL A 331 4.70 15.45 -6.41
CA VAL A 331 5.76 14.49 -6.04
C VAL A 331 5.26 13.09 -6.40
N PRO A 332 6.05 12.30 -7.14
CA PRO A 332 5.66 10.92 -7.45
C PRO A 332 5.33 10.14 -6.18
N SER A 333 4.19 9.46 -6.15
CA SER A 333 3.78 8.69 -4.97
C SER A 333 2.91 7.49 -5.37
N LEU A 334 3.10 6.35 -4.72
CA LEU A 334 2.32 5.12 -4.90
C LEU A 334 1.70 4.65 -3.58
N CYS A 335 2.51 4.10 -2.65
CA CYS A 335 2.00 3.45 -1.44
C CYS A 335 1.44 4.41 -0.38
N ARG A 336 1.94 5.63 -0.29
CA ARG A 336 1.62 6.66 0.74
C ARG A 336 1.84 6.21 2.19
N SER A 337 2.47 5.05 2.40
CA SER A 337 2.78 4.44 3.72
C SER A 337 4.29 4.39 4.03
N GLY A 338 5.11 5.07 3.22
CA GLY A 338 6.56 5.15 3.45
C GLY A 338 7.37 3.98 2.90
N GLU A 339 6.77 2.99 2.23
CA GLU A 339 7.46 1.76 1.81
C GLU A 339 8.14 1.85 0.44
N CYS A 340 7.49 2.46 -0.55
CA CYS A 340 7.93 2.40 -1.95
C CYS A 340 9.05 3.37 -2.32
N SER A 341 9.39 4.32 -1.45
CA SER A 341 10.39 5.39 -1.66
C SER A 341 10.14 6.33 -2.86
N MET A 342 8.97 6.26 -3.52
CA MET A 342 8.66 7.10 -4.67
C MET A 342 8.52 8.58 -4.30
N CYS A 343 7.97 8.87 -3.10
CA CYS A 343 7.72 10.23 -2.61
C CYS A 343 8.93 10.85 -1.89
N ARG A 344 10.13 10.44 -2.24
CA ARG A 344 11.36 10.88 -1.62
C ARG A 344 11.64 12.35 -1.96
N VAL A 345 11.89 13.16 -0.92
CA VAL A 345 12.34 14.56 -1.03
C VAL A 345 13.54 14.77 -0.13
N LYS A 346 14.42 15.72 -0.47
CA LYS A 346 15.60 16.05 0.33
C LYS A 346 15.30 17.26 1.21
N ILE A 347 15.53 17.12 2.52
CA ILE A 347 15.51 18.23 3.47
C ILE A 347 16.88 18.95 3.39
N LEU A 348 16.86 20.23 3.04
CA LEU A 348 18.04 21.08 2.99
C LEU A 348 18.24 21.80 4.33
N SER A 349 17.16 22.28 4.93
CA SER A 349 17.17 22.86 6.28
C SER A 349 15.84 22.62 6.99
N GLY A 350 15.82 22.73 8.33
CA GLY A 350 14.67 22.47 9.17
C GLY A 350 14.57 21.03 9.65
N LYS A 351 13.44 20.70 10.28
CA LYS A 351 13.19 19.39 10.89
C LYS A 351 11.80 18.87 10.54
N VAL A 352 11.73 17.56 10.33
CA VAL A 352 10.48 16.82 10.18
C VAL A 352 10.40 15.74 11.25
N TYR A 353 9.19 15.46 11.72
CA TYR A 353 8.88 14.25 12.45
C TYR A 353 8.60 13.11 11.46
N GLN A 354 9.14 11.93 11.73
CA GLN A 354 8.81 10.69 11.04
C GLN A 354 8.50 9.62 12.08
N PRO A 355 7.37 8.92 12.02
CA PRO A 355 7.07 7.85 12.97
C PRO A 355 8.11 6.74 12.89
N ALA A 356 8.33 6.06 14.00
CA ALA A 356 9.25 4.93 14.07
C ALA A 356 8.82 3.82 13.12
N GLY A 357 9.78 3.12 12.50
CA GLY A 357 9.51 1.99 11.61
C GLY A 357 9.35 2.33 10.13
N VAL A 358 9.32 3.61 9.72
CA VAL A 358 9.36 3.99 8.30
C VAL A 358 10.68 3.53 7.68
N PRO A 359 10.66 2.67 6.63
CA PRO A 359 11.85 2.02 6.09
C PRO A 359 12.63 2.96 5.15
N VAL A 360 13.21 4.04 5.68
CA VAL A 360 14.10 4.91 4.91
C VAL A 360 15.45 4.23 4.75
N ARG A 361 15.94 4.12 3.52
CA ARG A 361 17.26 3.53 3.22
C ARG A 361 18.35 4.28 3.99
N LYS A 362 19.39 3.55 4.43
CA LYS A 362 20.50 4.16 5.20
C LYS A 362 21.18 5.31 4.43
N SER A 363 21.41 5.12 3.13
CA SER A 363 21.95 6.17 2.25
C SER A 363 21.02 7.38 2.16
N ASP A 364 19.71 7.16 1.96
CA ASP A 364 18.76 8.26 1.87
C ASP A 364 18.75 9.09 3.15
N ARG A 365 18.72 8.42 4.31
CA ARG A 365 18.82 9.10 5.62
C ARG A 365 20.12 9.89 5.78
N GLN A 366 21.25 9.31 5.37
CA GLN A 366 22.56 9.95 5.44
C GLN A 366 22.65 11.24 4.59
N PHE A 367 21.95 11.25 3.44
CA PHE A 367 21.94 12.41 2.53
C PHE A 367 20.73 13.33 2.74
N GLY A 368 20.00 13.18 3.85
CA GLY A 368 18.89 14.05 4.24
C GLY A 368 17.59 13.81 3.46
N TYR A 369 17.42 12.65 2.82
CA TYR A 369 16.17 12.30 2.18
C TYR A 369 15.15 11.72 3.16
N VAL A 370 13.90 12.10 2.97
CA VAL A 370 12.73 11.57 3.70
C VAL A 370 11.65 11.13 2.73
N HIS A 371 10.77 10.25 3.18
CA HIS A 371 9.55 9.92 2.45
C HIS A 371 8.47 10.96 2.81
N SER A 372 8.16 11.88 1.89
CA SER A 372 7.24 13.01 2.15
C SER A 372 5.85 12.58 2.61
N CYS A 373 5.38 11.38 2.23
CA CYS A 373 4.11 10.83 2.69
C CYS A 373 4.08 10.48 4.18
N MET A 374 5.25 10.30 4.80
CA MET A 374 5.43 9.95 6.22
C MET A 374 6.36 10.94 6.93
N ALA A 375 6.53 12.14 6.39
CA ALA A 375 7.30 13.23 6.97
C ALA A 375 6.36 14.39 7.32
N PHE A 376 6.43 14.87 8.55
CA PHE A 376 5.54 15.89 9.11
C PHE A 376 6.38 17.09 9.55
N PRO A 377 6.09 18.33 9.09
CA PRO A 377 6.87 19.51 9.45
C PRO A 377 6.77 19.79 10.95
N ILE A 378 7.93 20.00 11.60
CA ILE A 378 8.01 20.44 13.00
C ILE A 378 8.90 21.69 13.14
N SER A 379 9.24 22.30 12.05
CA SER A 379 9.86 23.63 11.91
C SER A 379 9.67 24.11 10.48
N ASP A 380 10.03 25.36 10.20
CA ASP A 380 10.17 25.82 8.82
C ASP A 380 11.18 24.95 8.07
N LEU A 381 10.89 24.65 6.80
CA LEU A 381 11.65 23.74 5.95
C LEU A 381 12.15 24.39 4.68
N GLU A 382 13.34 24.00 4.25
CA GLU A 382 13.81 24.15 2.88
C GLU A 382 14.00 22.76 2.27
N ILE A 383 13.40 22.50 1.10
CA ILE A 383 13.40 21.18 0.48
C ILE A 383 13.77 21.24 -1.00
N LEU A 384 14.30 20.10 -1.49
CA LEU A 384 14.52 19.79 -2.89
C LEU A 384 13.68 18.55 -3.26
N LEU A 385 12.95 18.67 -4.37
CA LEU A 385 12.16 17.58 -4.94
C LEU A 385 13.02 16.60 -5.73
#